data_c57cf5a61ff5546bae4dcaefed530097
#
_entry.id   c57cf5a61ff5546bae4dcaefed530097
#
_cell.length_a   1.000
_cell.length_b   1.000
_cell.length_c   1.000
_cell.angle_alpha   90.00
_cell.angle_beta   90.00
_cell.angle_gamma   90.00
#
_symmetry.space_group_name_H-M   'P 1'
#
loop_
_entity.id
_entity.type
_entity.pdbx_description
1 polymer ?
#
loop_
_entity_poly.entity_id
_entity_poly.type
_entity_poly.pdbx_seq_one_letter_code
_entity_poly.pdbx_strand_id
1 'polypeptide(L)'
;MPATDNRPGENAYAPGDVIKMHSGLTVEVLNTDAEGRMVLADALSYAKQYEPELVIDIATLTGSAVAALGPHGMPLMGTADEAIKQQIIDSSFEVHERLVSFPLWEEYSDMMKSDIADVKNVGGRYAGTITAAAFLKNFIDYPWMHIDMAPMGWNHAASAYRLKNGSGACVRLFYDFLKNKCSESAE
;
A
#
# COMPACT_ATOMS: atom_id res chain seq x y z
N MET A 1 11.60 5.54 5.85
CA MET A 1 10.43 6.09 5.15
C MET A 1 10.89 6.68 3.83
N PRO A 2 10.47 6.15 2.67
CA PRO A 2 10.78 6.78 1.40
C PRO A 2 9.99 8.10 1.29
N ALA A 3 10.66 9.16 0.90
CA ALA A 3 10.05 10.47 0.76
C ALA A 3 10.70 11.20 -0.43
N THR A 4 9.88 11.53 -1.42
CA THR A 4 10.31 12.23 -2.62
C THR A 4 9.19 13.10 -3.17
N ASP A 5 9.54 14.09 -3.97
CA ASP A 5 8.58 14.89 -4.73
C ASP A 5 8.38 14.30 -6.12
N ASN A 6 7.15 14.31 -6.61
CA ASN A 6 6.84 14.04 -8.02
C ASN A 6 6.74 15.40 -8.74
N ARG A 7 7.79 15.78 -9.45
CA ARG A 7 7.88 17.08 -10.13
C ARG A 7 8.32 16.91 -11.59
N PRO A 8 7.82 17.76 -12.50
CA PRO A 8 8.38 17.82 -13.85
C PRO A 8 9.84 18.31 -13.80
N GLY A 9 10.68 17.74 -14.67
CA GLY A 9 12.08 18.09 -14.76
C GLY A 9 12.74 17.40 -15.95
N GLU A 10 13.93 17.84 -16.33
CA GLU A 10 14.67 17.28 -17.47
C GLU A 10 15.08 15.80 -17.26
N ASN A 11 15.18 15.37 -16.01
CA ASN A 11 15.51 13.99 -15.61
C ASN A 11 14.27 13.19 -15.13
N ALA A 12 13.07 13.77 -15.25
CA ALA A 12 11.85 13.07 -14.89
C ALA A 12 11.51 12.03 -15.98
N TYR A 13 11.09 10.84 -15.54
CA TYR A 13 10.60 9.81 -16.47
C TYR A 13 9.26 10.22 -17.10
N ALA A 14 8.99 9.67 -18.27
CA ALA A 14 7.79 9.93 -19.07
C ALA A 14 7.05 8.61 -19.37
N PRO A 15 5.75 8.67 -19.76
CA PRO A 15 5.05 7.49 -20.24
C PRO A 15 5.80 6.84 -21.43
N GLY A 16 5.99 5.53 -21.36
CA GLY A 16 6.77 4.73 -22.30
C GLY A 16 8.21 4.45 -21.86
N ASP A 17 8.71 5.10 -20.81
CA ASP A 17 10.01 4.77 -20.23
C ASP A 17 9.97 3.42 -19.51
N VAL A 18 11.12 2.74 -19.52
CA VAL A 18 11.34 1.51 -18.74
C VAL A 18 12.37 1.80 -17.65
N ILE A 19 11.94 1.69 -16.40
CA ILE A 19 12.74 1.98 -15.21
C ILE A 19 13.23 0.69 -14.59
N LYS A 20 14.53 0.60 -14.29
CA LYS A 20 15.10 -0.48 -13.50
C LYS A 20 14.99 -0.14 -12.01
N MET A 21 14.27 -0.98 -11.29
CA MET A 21 14.01 -0.84 -9.86
C MET A 21 15.17 -1.38 -9.00
N HIS A 22 15.17 -1.05 -7.72
CA HIS A 22 16.14 -1.57 -6.73
C HIS A 22 16.25 -3.10 -6.73
N SER A 23 15.14 -3.81 -6.91
CA SER A 23 15.09 -5.28 -7.01
C SER A 23 15.80 -5.83 -8.23
N GLY A 24 16.09 -5.01 -9.23
CA GLY A 24 16.57 -5.39 -10.55
C GLY A 24 15.47 -5.61 -11.58
N LEU A 25 14.20 -5.73 -11.18
CA LEU A 25 13.05 -5.78 -12.08
C LEU A 25 12.90 -4.48 -12.85
N THR A 26 12.38 -4.60 -14.07
CA THR A 26 12.06 -3.46 -14.95
C THR A 26 10.58 -3.14 -14.91
N VAL A 27 10.26 -1.84 -14.91
CA VAL A 27 8.88 -1.34 -14.87
C VAL A 27 8.63 -0.42 -16.08
N GLU A 28 7.64 -0.77 -16.89
CA GLU A 28 7.09 0.13 -17.90
C GLU A 28 6.23 1.20 -17.24
N VAL A 29 6.56 2.46 -17.47
CA VAL A 29 5.79 3.61 -16.98
C VAL A 29 4.72 3.95 -18.00
N LEU A 30 3.46 3.73 -17.67
CA LEU A 30 2.30 4.14 -18.47
C LEU A 30 1.60 5.37 -17.92
N ASN A 31 1.77 5.63 -16.61
CA ASN A 31 1.21 6.80 -15.93
C ASN A 31 2.21 7.34 -14.91
N THR A 32 2.63 8.57 -15.07
CA THR A 32 3.59 9.24 -14.17
C THR A 32 2.98 9.64 -12.82
N ASP A 33 1.64 9.68 -12.69
CA ASP A 33 0.91 9.89 -11.44
C ASP A 33 0.76 8.58 -10.61
N ALA A 34 1.34 7.49 -11.09
CA ALA A 34 1.47 6.22 -10.35
C ALA A 34 2.92 6.03 -9.83
N GLU A 35 3.58 7.12 -9.43
CA GLU A 35 4.95 7.14 -8.91
C GLU A 35 5.05 6.60 -7.49
N GLY A 36 4.03 6.84 -6.66
CA GLY A 36 4.02 6.45 -5.26
C GLY A 36 4.27 4.97 -5.05
N ARG A 37 3.64 4.11 -5.89
CA ARG A 37 3.88 2.67 -5.84
C ARG A 37 5.28 2.27 -6.28
N MET A 38 5.93 3.01 -7.17
CA MET A 38 7.30 2.75 -7.60
C MET A 38 8.29 3.06 -6.48
N VAL A 39 8.13 4.21 -5.83
CA VAL A 39 8.93 4.58 -4.64
C VAL A 39 8.74 3.56 -3.51
N LEU A 40 7.50 3.12 -3.30
CA LEU A 40 7.17 2.13 -2.27
C LEU A 40 7.77 0.74 -2.61
N ALA A 41 7.74 0.33 -3.88
CA ALA A 41 8.33 -0.92 -4.35
C ALA A 41 9.84 -0.98 -4.08
N ASP A 42 10.57 0.11 -4.28
CA ASP A 42 12.00 0.17 -3.97
C ASP A 42 12.25 0.06 -2.47
N ALA A 43 11.44 0.72 -1.65
CA ALA A 43 11.54 0.61 -0.18
C ALA A 43 11.23 -0.81 0.32
N LEU A 44 10.22 -1.47 -0.25
CA LEU A 44 9.87 -2.85 0.08
C LEU A 44 10.98 -3.81 -0.36
N SER A 45 11.52 -3.64 -1.57
CA SER A 45 12.67 -4.42 -2.02
C SER A 45 13.90 -4.21 -1.13
N TYR A 46 14.15 -2.99 -0.69
CA TYR A 46 15.23 -2.67 0.25
C TYR A 46 15.04 -3.32 1.63
N ALA A 47 13.78 -3.45 2.08
CA ALA A 47 13.46 -4.06 3.37
C ALA A 47 13.89 -5.53 3.49
N LYS A 48 14.04 -6.26 2.38
CA LYS A 48 14.48 -7.68 2.35
C LYS A 48 15.78 -7.92 3.10
N GLN A 49 16.72 -6.97 3.07
CA GLN A 49 18.03 -7.11 3.73
C GLN A 49 17.94 -7.27 5.26
N TYR A 50 16.80 -6.92 5.85
CA TYR A 50 16.57 -7.05 7.29
C TYR A 50 15.91 -8.37 7.69
N GLU A 51 15.59 -9.24 6.71
CA GLU A 51 14.92 -10.53 6.92
C GLU A 51 13.70 -10.42 7.84
N PRO A 52 12.75 -9.52 7.51
CA PRO A 52 11.64 -9.21 8.40
C PRO A 52 10.65 -10.39 8.53
N GLU A 53 10.16 -10.64 9.73
CA GLU A 53 9.05 -11.58 9.97
C GLU A 53 7.74 -11.10 9.35
N LEU A 54 7.54 -9.79 9.31
CA LEU A 54 6.38 -9.13 8.73
C LEU A 54 6.73 -7.70 8.35
N VAL A 55 6.29 -7.26 7.18
CA VAL A 55 6.32 -5.84 6.79
C VAL A 55 4.89 -5.35 6.62
N ILE A 56 4.59 -4.21 7.21
CA ILE A 56 3.33 -3.49 6.98
C ILE A 56 3.70 -2.14 6.37
N ASP A 57 3.24 -1.88 5.18
CA ASP A 57 3.36 -0.56 4.57
C ASP A 57 2.02 0.16 4.55
N ILE A 58 2.08 1.48 4.64
CA ILE A 58 0.93 2.37 4.59
C ILE A 58 1.22 3.51 3.62
N ALA A 59 0.25 3.80 2.77
CA ALA A 59 0.35 4.93 1.86
C ALA A 59 -1.04 5.49 1.52
N THR A 60 -1.12 6.79 1.23
CA THR A 60 -2.28 7.39 0.56
C THR A 60 -2.16 7.14 -0.93
N LEU A 61 -2.36 5.88 -1.35
CA LEU A 61 -1.84 5.41 -2.62
C LEU A 61 -2.81 5.62 -3.79
N THR A 62 -4.11 5.37 -3.59
CA THR A 62 -5.02 5.37 -4.74
C THR A 62 -6.34 6.10 -4.50
N GLY A 63 -6.78 6.84 -5.52
CA GLY A 63 -8.14 7.35 -5.58
C GLY A 63 -9.20 6.24 -5.65
N SER A 64 -8.83 5.05 -6.12
CA SER A 64 -9.72 3.88 -6.17
C SER A 64 -10.12 3.39 -4.79
N ALA A 65 -9.23 3.45 -3.81
CA ALA A 65 -9.53 3.16 -2.41
C ALA A 65 -10.58 4.13 -1.86
N VAL A 66 -10.41 5.43 -2.16
CA VAL A 66 -11.38 6.48 -1.77
C VAL A 66 -12.75 6.24 -2.41
N ALA A 67 -12.76 5.88 -3.71
CA ALA A 67 -14.00 5.58 -4.43
C ALA A 67 -14.72 4.34 -3.88
N ALA A 68 -13.96 3.33 -3.40
CA ALA A 68 -14.52 2.09 -2.89
C ALA A 68 -15.11 2.21 -1.48
N LEU A 69 -14.43 2.90 -0.55
CA LEU A 69 -14.76 2.89 0.88
C LEU A 69 -15.16 4.26 1.44
N GLY A 70 -14.97 5.34 0.66
CA GLY A 70 -15.18 6.69 1.17
C GLY A 70 -14.32 6.95 2.42
N PRO A 71 -14.70 7.85 3.33
CA PRO A 71 -13.91 8.19 4.51
C PRO A 71 -14.12 7.21 5.70
N HIS A 72 -14.62 6.00 5.47
CA HIS A 72 -15.10 5.12 6.54
C HIS A 72 -14.29 3.84 6.73
N GLY A 73 -13.32 3.57 5.87
CA GLY A 73 -12.47 2.39 5.96
C GLY A 73 -11.27 2.49 5.01
N MET A 74 -10.31 1.60 5.20
CA MET A 74 -9.10 1.50 4.39
C MET A 74 -8.96 0.08 3.84
N PRO A 75 -8.64 -0.11 2.56
CA PRO A 75 -8.32 -1.43 2.01
C PRO A 75 -7.08 -2.02 2.66
N LEU A 76 -7.14 -3.30 3.00
CA LEU A 76 -6.01 -4.14 3.42
C LEU A 76 -5.81 -5.24 2.39
N MET A 77 -4.60 -5.37 1.87
CA MET A 77 -4.19 -6.45 0.97
C MET A 77 -2.83 -6.99 1.42
N GLY A 78 -2.46 -8.19 1.00
CA GLY A 78 -1.11 -8.68 1.29
C GLY A 78 -1.00 -10.19 1.31
N THR A 79 0.22 -10.65 1.60
CA THR A 79 0.64 -12.07 1.60
C THR A 79 0.84 -12.64 3.01
N ALA A 80 0.65 -11.85 4.07
CA ALA A 80 0.72 -12.32 5.44
C ALA A 80 -0.38 -13.37 5.73
N ASP A 81 -0.17 -14.19 6.74
CA ASP A 81 -1.13 -15.19 7.17
C ASP A 81 -2.48 -14.56 7.55
N GLU A 82 -3.56 -15.27 7.26
CA GLU A 82 -4.92 -14.80 7.53
C GLU A 82 -5.17 -14.52 9.02
N ALA A 83 -4.52 -15.27 9.92
CA ALA A 83 -4.61 -15.02 11.36
C ALA A 83 -4.04 -13.64 11.73
N ILE A 84 -2.89 -13.26 11.17
CA ILE A 84 -2.26 -11.96 11.40
C ILE A 84 -3.10 -10.84 10.78
N LYS A 85 -3.63 -11.06 9.57
CA LYS A 85 -4.56 -10.11 8.94
C LYS A 85 -5.81 -9.90 9.79
N GLN A 86 -6.37 -10.96 10.36
CA GLN A 86 -7.54 -10.85 11.22
C GLN A 86 -7.22 -10.07 12.50
N GLN A 87 -6.07 -10.30 13.15
CA GLN A 87 -5.65 -9.54 14.34
C GLN A 87 -5.60 -8.02 14.09
N ILE A 88 -5.01 -7.59 12.97
CA ILE A 88 -4.95 -6.15 12.66
C ILE A 88 -6.32 -5.60 12.26
N ILE A 89 -7.18 -6.40 11.61
CA ILE A 89 -8.57 -6.03 11.32
C ILE A 89 -9.34 -5.82 12.63
N ASP A 90 -9.25 -6.74 13.59
CA ASP A 90 -9.92 -6.64 14.88
C ASP A 90 -9.49 -5.36 15.62
N SER A 91 -8.17 -5.11 15.73
CA SER A 91 -7.62 -3.86 16.27
C SER A 91 -8.17 -2.62 15.55
N SER A 92 -8.38 -2.71 14.23
CA SER A 92 -8.89 -1.60 13.42
C SER A 92 -10.32 -1.18 13.78
N PHE A 93 -11.15 -2.15 14.20
CA PHE A 93 -12.51 -1.88 14.66
C PHE A 93 -12.51 -1.29 16.07
N GLU A 94 -11.65 -1.76 16.97
CA GLU A 94 -11.51 -1.23 18.33
C GLU A 94 -11.16 0.26 18.34
N VAL A 95 -10.27 0.68 17.43
CA VAL A 95 -9.83 2.07 17.36
C VAL A 95 -10.59 2.93 16.34
N HIS A 96 -11.61 2.37 15.68
CA HIS A 96 -12.39 3.05 14.62
C HIS A 96 -11.55 3.53 13.43
N GLU A 97 -10.48 2.82 13.10
CA GLU A 97 -9.66 2.98 11.88
C GLU A 97 -9.82 1.75 10.98
N ARG A 98 -11.07 1.46 10.61
CA ARG A 98 -11.52 0.19 10.04
C ARG A 98 -10.75 -0.22 8.81
N LEU A 99 -10.28 -1.47 8.81
CA LEU A 99 -9.72 -2.15 7.65
C LEU A 99 -10.75 -3.06 6.98
N VAL A 100 -10.67 -3.15 5.66
CA VAL A 100 -11.47 -4.06 4.85
C VAL A 100 -10.53 -4.88 3.98
N SER A 101 -10.51 -6.20 4.17
CA SER A 101 -9.68 -7.09 3.36
C SER A 101 -10.18 -7.11 1.91
N PHE A 102 -9.28 -6.80 0.98
CA PHE A 102 -9.51 -6.92 -0.46
C PHE A 102 -8.73 -8.10 -1.03
N PRO A 103 -9.25 -8.77 -2.06
CA PRO A 103 -8.59 -9.92 -2.66
C PRO A 103 -7.30 -9.51 -3.38
N LEU A 104 -6.33 -10.43 -3.42
CA LEU A 104 -5.09 -10.28 -4.19
C LEU A 104 -4.91 -11.53 -5.09
N TRP A 105 -5.90 -11.76 -5.97
CA TRP A 105 -5.94 -12.90 -6.88
C TRP A 105 -4.94 -12.76 -8.02
N GLU A 106 -4.60 -13.88 -8.66
CA GLU A 106 -3.62 -13.91 -9.74
C GLU A 106 -4.07 -13.11 -10.98
N GLU A 107 -5.36 -13.03 -11.23
CA GLU A 107 -5.94 -12.22 -12.29
C GLU A 107 -5.56 -10.74 -12.20
N TYR A 108 -5.37 -10.22 -10.98
CA TYR A 108 -4.88 -8.84 -10.78
C TYR A 108 -3.38 -8.72 -11.04
N SER A 109 -2.61 -9.77 -10.75
CA SER A 109 -1.18 -9.83 -11.11
C SER A 109 -1.01 -9.87 -12.63
N ASP A 110 -1.87 -10.61 -13.34
CA ASP A 110 -1.88 -10.67 -14.80
C ASP A 110 -2.14 -9.29 -15.45
N MET A 111 -2.92 -8.43 -14.79
CA MET A 111 -3.16 -7.07 -15.27
C MET A 111 -1.91 -6.18 -15.22
N MET A 112 -0.87 -6.59 -14.47
CA MET A 112 0.38 -5.84 -14.34
C MET A 112 1.46 -6.27 -15.34
N LYS A 113 1.21 -7.29 -16.17
CA LYS A 113 2.16 -7.76 -17.19
C LYS A 113 2.39 -6.68 -18.25
N SER A 114 3.65 -6.50 -18.64
CA SER A 114 4.08 -5.61 -19.73
C SER A 114 4.61 -6.44 -20.90
N ASP A 115 4.56 -5.87 -22.10
CA ASP A 115 5.15 -6.47 -23.32
C ASP A 115 6.63 -6.10 -23.48
N ILE A 116 7.13 -5.08 -22.76
CA ILE A 116 8.48 -4.52 -22.94
C ILE A 116 9.30 -4.47 -21.64
N ALA A 117 8.70 -4.79 -20.50
CA ALA A 117 9.33 -4.84 -19.19
C ALA A 117 8.79 -6.02 -18.37
N ASP A 118 9.34 -6.27 -17.17
CA ASP A 118 8.83 -7.34 -16.31
C ASP A 118 7.40 -7.05 -15.85
N VAL A 119 7.12 -5.80 -15.50
CA VAL A 119 5.77 -5.33 -15.11
C VAL A 119 5.53 -3.91 -15.61
N LYS A 120 4.27 -3.45 -15.58
CA LYS A 120 3.89 -2.06 -15.83
C LYS A 120 3.33 -1.41 -14.57
N ASN A 121 3.44 -0.09 -14.47
CA ASN A 121 3.08 0.61 -13.23
C ASN A 121 1.57 0.84 -13.03
N VAL A 122 0.70 0.50 -14.00
CA VAL A 122 -0.76 0.58 -13.86
C VAL A 122 -1.46 -0.62 -14.51
N GLY A 123 -2.49 -1.15 -13.87
CA GLY A 123 -3.29 -2.30 -14.33
C GLY A 123 -4.51 -1.93 -15.18
N GLY A 124 -4.65 -0.64 -15.57
CA GLY A 124 -5.80 -0.17 -16.34
C GLY A 124 -6.84 0.56 -15.46
N ARG A 125 -8.09 0.63 -15.97
CA ARG A 125 -9.15 1.46 -15.38
C ARG A 125 -9.75 0.89 -14.09
N TYR A 126 -9.77 -0.42 -13.92
CA TYR A 126 -10.51 -1.12 -12.88
C TYR A 126 -9.61 -1.62 -11.76
N ALA A 127 -10.20 -1.82 -10.57
CA ALA A 127 -9.54 -2.41 -9.41
C ALA A 127 -8.24 -1.72 -8.99
N GLY A 128 -8.12 -0.39 -9.15
CA GLY A 128 -6.87 0.36 -9.02
C GLY A 128 -6.13 0.16 -7.70
N THR A 129 -6.83 0.03 -6.56
CA THR A 129 -6.17 -0.25 -5.27
C THR A 129 -5.63 -1.68 -5.22
N ILE A 130 -6.35 -2.66 -5.80
CA ILE A 130 -5.91 -4.07 -5.83
C ILE A 130 -4.73 -4.24 -6.80
N THR A 131 -4.80 -3.62 -7.98
CA THR A 131 -3.70 -3.68 -8.96
C THR A 131 -2.45 -2.93 -8.46
N ALA A 132 -2.61 -1.89 -7.64
CA ALA A 132 -1.48 -1.26 -6.95
C ALA A 132 -0.80 -2.23 -5.97
N ALA A 133 -1.56 -2.96 -5.17
CA ALA A 133 -1.02 -4.01 -4.30
C ALA A 133 -0.43 -5.18 -5.10
N ALA A 134 -1.07 -5.59 -6.21
CA ALA A 134 -0.54 -6.61 -7.12
C ALA A 134 0.80 -6.19 -7.75
N PHE A 135 0.98 -4.90 -8.07
CA PHE A 135 2.26 -4.35 -8.48
C PHE A 135 3.31 -4.52 -7.36
N LEU A 136 3.02 -4.09 -6.14
CA LEU A 136 3.93 -4.16 -5.00
C LEU A 136 4.35 -5.59 -4.68
N LYS A 137 3.45 -6.57 -4.82
CA LYS A 137 3.70 -8.00 -4.59
C LYS A 137 4.91 -8.53 -5.38
N ASN A 138 5.23 -7.97 -6.55
CA ASN A 138 6.37 -8.41 -7.34
C ASN A 138 7.74 -8.07 -6.69
N PHE A 139 7.77 -7.19 -5.71
CA PHE A 139 9.00 -6.67 -5.11
C PHE A 139 9.27 -7.23 -3.71
N ILE A 140 8.45 -8.17 -3.23
CA ILE A 140 8.54 -8.76 -1.88
C ILE A 140 8.68 -10.29 -1.97
N ASP A 141 9.29 -10.89 -0.94
CA ASP A 141 9.43 -12.34 -0.75
C ASP A 141 9.28 -12.76 0.72
N TYR A 142 8.64 -11.91 1.52
CA TYR A 142 8.39 -12.06 2.95
C TYR A 142 6.89 -11.81 3.25
N PRO A 143 6.40 -12.19 4.44
CA PRO A 143 5.03 -11.86 4.86
C PRO A 143 4.80 -10.34 4.85
N TRP A 144 3.73 -9.91 4.19
CA TRP A 144 3.50 -8.49 3.92
C TRP A 144 2.03 -8.12 3.97
N MET A 145 1.75 -6.90 4.45
CA MET A 145 0.46 -6.25 4.39
C MET A 145 0.61 -4.81 3.86
N HIS A 146 -0.28 -4.43 2.96
CA HIS A 146 -0.43 -3.08 2.45
C HIS A 146 -1.75 -2.49 2.91
N ILE A 147 -1.71 -1.28 3.49
CA ILE A 147 -2.89 -0.50 3.85
C ILE A 147 -2.94 0.75 2.98
N ASP A 148 -3.92 0.82 2.09
CA ASP A 148 -4.17 2.04 1.33
C ASP A 148 -4.99 3.01 2.19
N MET A 149 -4.29 3.94 2.84
CA MET A 149 -4.91 4.90 3.77
C MET A 149 -5.45 6.17 3.08
N ALA A 150 -5.47 6.23 1.75
CA ALA A 150 -6.01 7.37 1.01
C ALA A 150 -7.43 7.78 1.47
N PRO A 151 -8.36 6.84 1.78
CA PRO A 151 -9.69 7.19 2.26
C PRO A 151 -9.72 7.95 3.59
N MET A 152 -8.78 7.67 4.49
CA MET A 152 -8.80 8.17 5.87
C MET A 152 -7.63 9.08 6.22
N GLY A 153 -6.65 9.24 5.35
CA GLY A 153 -5.42 10.01 5.61
C GLY A 153 -5.64 11.51 5.73
N TRP A 154 -6.71 12.04 5.15
CA TRP A 154 -6.99 13.48 5.11
C TRP A 154 -8.47 13.79 5.36
N ASN A 155 -8.75 14.70 6.29
CA ASN A 155 -10.09 15.18 6.61
C ASN A 155 -10.33 16.54 5.93
N HIS A 156 -11.28 16.60 5.01
CA HIS A 156 -11.67 17.87 4.36
C HIS A 156 -12.41 18.81 5.29
N ALA A 157 -13.11 18.27 6.30
CA ALA A 157 -13.82 19.02 7.34
C ALA A 157 -13.62 18.33 8.69
N ALA A 158 -13.78 19.09 9.77
CA ALA A 158 -13.85 18.53 11.11
C ALA A 158 -15.14 17.72 11.29
N SER A 159 -15.06 16.58 11.96
CA SER A 159 -16.20 15.72 12.30
C SER A 159 -15.96 14.99 13.61
N ALA A 160 -16.79 15.18 14.58
CA ALA A 160 -16.64 14.68 15.94
C ALA A 160 -15.26 15.03 16.52
N TYR A 161 -14.45 14.03 16.92
CA TYR A 161 -13.10 14.23 17.44
C TYR A 161 -12.01 14.36 16.36
N ARG A 162 -12.36 14.15 15.08
CA ARG A 162 -11.41 14.24 13.96
C ARG A 162 -11.32 15.70 13.49
N LEU A 163 -10.12 16.25 13.57
CA LEU A 163 -9.85 17.60 13.08
C LEU A 163 -9.72 17.62 11.56
N LYS A 164 -9.88 18.79 10.96
CA LYS A 164 -9.57 19.04 9.56
C LYS A 164 -8.09 18.83 9.31
N ASN A 165 -7.69 18.44 8.11
CA ASN A 165 -6.34 18.18 7.59
C ASN A 165 -5.87 16.74 7.86
N GLY A 166 -4.57 16.51 8.05
CA GLY A 166 -4.02 15.17 8.29
C GLY A 166 -4.65 14.50 9.52
N SER A 167 -5.11 13.28 9.34
CA SER A 167 -5.90 12.59 10.36
C SER A 167 -5.07 11.87 11.41
N GLY A 168 -3.80 11.54 11.10
CA GLY A 168 -3.00 10.60 11.90
C GLY A 168 -3.53 9.15 11.84
N ALA A 169 -4.29 8.80 10.80
CA ALA A 169 -4.75 7.42 10.60
C ALA A 169 -3.61 6.41 10.67
N CYS A 170 -3.91 5.21 11.13
CA CYS A 170 -3.01 4.10 11.42
C CYS A 170 -2.14 4.25 12.69
N VAL A 171 -1.98 5.43 13.29
CA VAL A 171 -1.18 5.57 14.53
C VAL A 171 -1.82 4.78 15.68
N ARG A 172 -3.13 4.93 15.90
CA ARG A 172 -3.86 4.19 16.95
C ARG A 172 -3.97 2.71 16.60
N LEU A 173 -4.21 2.41 15.33
CA LEU A 173 -4.27 1.04 14.82
C LEU A 173 -2.99 0.27 15.14
N PHE A 174 -1.83 0.80 14.78
CA PHE A 174 -0.56 0.13 15.05
C PHE A 174 -0.23 0.04 16.54
N TYR A 175 -0.58 1.06 17.32
CA TYR A 175 -0.41 0.98 18.76
C TYR A 175 -1.21 -0.19 19.37
N ASP A 176 -2.48 -0.31 19.01
CA ASP A 176 -3.36 -1.38 19.53
C ASP A 176 -2.89 -2.75 19.05
N PHE A 177 -2.67 -2.90 17.74
CA PHE A 177 -2.18 -4.16 17.16
C PHE A 177 -0.86 -4.64 17.79
N LEU A 178 0.13 -3.76 17.91
CA LEU A 178 1.44 -4.13 18.47
C LEU A 178 1.35 -4.42 19.96
N LYS A 179 0.55 -3.68 20.72
CA LYS A 179 0.31 -3.93 22.13
C LYS A 179 -0.28 -5.33 22.35
N ASN A 180 -1.31 -5.70 21.57
CA ASN A 180 -1.96 -7.01 21.68
C ASN A 180 -0.97 -8.14 21.31
N LYS A 181 -0.20 -7.96 20.23
CA LYS A 181 0.82 -8.93 19.81
C LYS A 181 1.92 -9.15 20.86
N CYS A 182 2.37 -8.09 21.54
CA CYS A 182 3.36 -8.20 22.62
C CYS A 182 2.78 -8.92 23.86
N SER A 183 1.48 -8.78 24.13
CA SER A 183 0.83 -9.44 25.27
C SER A 183 0.69 -10.96 25.04
N GLU A 184 0.36 -11.37 23.82
CA GLU A 184 0.29 -12.80 23.43
C GLU A 184 1.66 -13.50 23.51
N SER A 185 2.74 -12.78 23.25
CA SER A 185 4.12 -13.34 23.30
C SER A 185 4.66 -13.48 24.71
N ALA A 186 3.97 -12.96 25.74
CA ALA A 186 4.38 -12.98 27.14
C ALA A 186 3.68 -14.11 27.95
N GLU A 187 2.70 -14.79 27.38
CA GLU A 187 2.04 -15.99 27.90
C GLU A 187 2.67 -17.28 27.33
#